data_b64b63002b63f2c8ad12c920d34d5b55
#
_entry.id   b64b63002b63f2c8ad12c920d34d5b55
#
_cell.length_a   1.000
_cell.length_b   1.000
_cell.length_c   1.000
_cell.angle_alpha   90.00
_cell.angle_beta   90.00
_cell.angle_gamma   90.00
#
_symmetry.space_group_name_H-M   'P 1'
#
loop_
_entity.id
_entity.type
_entity.pdbx_description
1 polymer ?
#
loop_
_entity_poly.entity_id
_entity_poly.type
_entity_poly.pdbx_seq_one_letter_code
_entity_poly.pdbx_strand_id
1 'polypeptide(L)'
;MKQAILIIFVCFGLLLTSKTEAQTASADNKISESITFHDMPKGKNVYGIFEGRSPCAQIDKLMGATLPAELDHLKWQVILYQDSVTRKPATFSLTTEMFNRRPLTGKWTIAHGVKNNPAAVLIILNCENLVKKINLLKGDENVLFILDENLEFMTGDADFSYTLNRVNKVRELSGN
;
A
#
# COMPACT_ATOMS: atom_id res chain seq x y z
N MET A 1 27.46 -22.55 78.75
CA MET A 1 26.27 -21.68 78.72
C MET A 1 26.48 -20.68 77.63
N LYS A 2 25.95 -20.89 76.42
CA LYS A 2 25.87 -19.89 75.35
C LYS A 2 24.56 -20.11 74.64
N GLN A 3 23.63 -19.17 74.77
CA GLN A 3 22.35 -19.17 74.12
C GLN A 3 22.55 -18.74 72.62
N ALA A 4 22.06 -19.55 71.69
CA ALA A 4 21.96 -19.19 70.33
C ALA A 4 20.61 -18.58 70.04
N ILE A 5 20.61 -17.32 69.57
CA ILE A 5 19.42 -16.58 69.16
C ILE A 5 19.19 -16.92 67.67
N LEU A 6 18.04 -17.58 67.43
CA LEU A 6 17.57 -17.87 66.07
C LEU A 6 16.78 -16.66 65.54
N ILE A 7 17.33 -15.94 64.55
CA ILE A 7 16.62 -14.84 63.89
C ILE A 7 15.91 -15.45 62.67
N ILE A 8 14.59 -15.51 62.75
CA ILE A 8 13.73 -15.89 61.62
C ILE A 8 13.50 -14.64 60.77
N PHE A 9 14.11 -14.62 59.56
CA PHE A 9 13.82 -13.61 58.52
C PHE A 9 12.55 -14.01 57.77
N VAL A 10 11.44 -13.35 58.05
CA VAL A 10 10.22 -13.47 57.25
C VAL A 10 10.37 -12.57 56.04
N CYS A 11 10.70 -13.13 54.88
CA CYS A 11 10.64 -12.43 53.61
C CYS A 11 9.19 -12.29 53.18
N PHE A 12 8.63 -11.12 53.43
CA PHE A 12 7.33 -10.73 52.88
C PHE A 12 7.49 -10.33 51.44
N GLY A 13 7.28 -11.29 50.53
CA GLY A 13 7.31 -11.05 49.06
C GLY A 13 6.08 -10.24 48.65
N LEU A 14 6.25 -8.96 48.40
CA LEU A 14 5.26 -8.15 47.70
C LEU A 14 5.21 -8.59 46.22
N LEU A 15 4.20 -9.35 45.87
CA LEU A 15 3.82 -9.60 44.46
C LEU A 15 3.23 -8.31 43.87
N LEU A 16 4.07 -7.51 43.24
CA LEU A 16 3.62 -6.43 42.37
C LEU A 16 3.06 -7.08 41.10
N THR A 17 1.76 -7.31 41.07
CA THR A 17 1.06 -7.60 39.83
C THR A 17 1.02 -6.33 38.97
N SER A 18 2.00 -6.13 38.11
CA SER A 18 1.92 -5.15 37.04
C SER A 18 0.80 -5.59 36.09
N LYS A 19 -0.34 -4.90 36.17
CA LYS A 19 -1.34 -4.97 35.10
C LYS A 19 -0.69 -4.37 33.84
N THR A 20 -0.27 -5.25 32.95
CA THR A 20 0.02 -4.87 31.57
C THR A 20 -1.33 -4.55 30.92
N GLU A 21 -1.73 -3.30 30.92
CA GLU A 21 -2.81 -2.86 30.06
C GLU A 21 -2.28 -3.01 28.63
N ALA A 22 -2.76 -4.05 27.96
CA ALA A 22 -2.61 -4.16 26.54
C ALA A 22 -3.25 -2.91 25.92
N GLN A 23 -2.44 -2.04 25.32
CA GLN A 23 -2.92 -0.96 24.47
C GLN A 23 -3.55 -1.60 23.22
N THR A 24 -4.82 -1.96 23.37
CA THR A 24 -5.60 -2.57 22.32
C THR A 24 -6.27 -1.50 21.46
N ALA A 25 -6.10 -1.65 20.17
CA ALA A 25 -7.11 -1.36 19.14
C ALA A 25 -7.40 0.09 18.73
N SER A 26 -6.92 1.13 19.41
CA SER A 26 -7.23 2.50 18.95
C SER A 26 -6.21 3.08 17.96
N ALA A 27 -5.00 2.54 17.92
CA ALA A 27 -3.95 3.01 17.01
C ALA A 27 -4.12 2.44 15.59
N ASP A 28 -4.57 1.20 15.45
CA ASP A 28 -4.72 0.52 14.16
C ASP A 28 -5.78 1.16 13.26
N ASN A 29 -6.89 1.66 13.82
CA ASN A 29 -7.92 2.32 13.02
C ASN A 29 -7.46 3.66 12.44
N LYS A 30 -6.66 4.44 13.16
CA LYS A 30 -6.14 5.72 12.67
C LYS A 30 -5.11 5.55 11.55
N ILE A 31 -4.31 4.49 11.58
CA ILE A 31 -3.32 4.20 10.54
C ILE A 31 -4.03 3.77 9.26
N SER A 32 -5.04 2.92 9.32
CA SER A 32 -5.80 2.50 8.15
C SER A 32 -6.58 3.66 7.52
N GLU A 33 -7.20 4.53 8.32
CA GLU A 33 -7.87 5.74 7.85
C GLU A 33 -6.92 6.73 7.17
N SER A 34 -5.65 6.79 7.60
CA SER A 34 -4.65 7.69 7.02
C SER A 34 -4.10 7.22 5.68
N ILE A 35 -4.30 5.97 5.30
CA ILE A 35 -3.73 5.36 4.09
C ILE A 35 -4.70 5.42 2.92
N THR A 36 -6.00 5.23 3.18
CA THR A 36 -7.00 5.08 2.13
C THR A 36 -7.46 6.43 1.60
N PHE A 37 -7.35 6.65 0.30
CA PHE A 37 -8.07 7.71 -0.38
C PHE A 37 -9.57 7.36 -0.37
N HIS A 38 -10.44 8.38 -0.33
CA HIS A 38 -11.87 8.18 -0.03
C HIS A 38 -12.67 7.40 -1.07
N ASP A 39 -12.19 7.31 -2.32
CA ASP A 39 -12.90 6.63 -3.38
C ASP A 39 -12.65 5.12 -3.36
N MET A 40 -13.69 4.39 -2.96
CA MET A 40 -13.71 2.93 -2.94
C MET A 40 -14.90 2.41 -3.77
N PRO A 41 -14.88 2.58 -5.11
CA PRO A 41 -15.96 2.14 -5.97
C PRO A 41 -16.15 0.63 -5.91
N LYS A 42 -17.39 0.21 -6.09
CA LYS A 42 -17.79 -1.21 -6.05
C LYS A 42 -18.50 -1.58 -7.34
N GLY A 43 -18.60 -2.88 -7.58
CA GLY A 43 -19.40 -3.42 -8.67
C GLY A 43 -18.57 -4.20 -9.69
N LYS A 44 -19.30 -4.78 -10.66
CA LYS A 44 -18.71 -5.68 -11.67
C LYS A 44 -17.75 -4.97 -12.63
N ASN A 45 -17.83 -3.66 -12.73
CA ASN A 45 -16.94 -2.82 -13.54
C ASN A 45 -15.61 -2.47 -12.84
N VAL A 46 -15.41 -2.83 -11.58
CA VAL A 46 -14.14 -2.63 -10.87
C VAL A 46 -13.32 -3.91 -10.98
N TYR A 47 -12.16 -3.83 -11.64
CA TYR A 47 -11.17 -4.90 -11.66
C TYR A 47 -10.44 -5.00 -10.33
N GLY A 48 -10.04 -3.86 -9.78
CA GLY A 48 -9.37 -3.78 -8.48
C GLY A 48 -9.01 -2.36 -8.09
N ILE A 49 -8.79 -2.19 -6.80
CA ILE A 49 -8.26 -0.98 -6.19
C ILE A 49 -6.94 -1.38 -5.53
N PHE A 50 -5.88 -0.67 -5.84
CA PHE A 50 -4.53 -0.96 -5.35
C PHE A 50 -3.95 0.29 -4.71
N GLU A 51 -3.41 0.14 -3.51
CA GLU A 51 -2.82 1.24 -2.75
C GLU A 51 -1.42 0.87 -2.27
N GLY A 52 -0.59 1.89 -2.10
CA GLY A 52 0.76 1.74 -1.58
C GLY A 52 1.43 3.06 -1.31
N ARG A 53 2.65 2.97 -0.82
CA ARG A 53 3.56 4.11 -0.64
C ARG A 53 4.89 3.76 -1.27
N SER A 54 5.44 4.69 -2.04
CA SER A 54 6.76 4.52 -2.63
C SER A 54 7.71 5.62 -2.18
N PRO A 55 9.03 5.38 -2.20
CA PRO A 55 10.00 6.46 -2.13
C PRO A 55 9.74 7.47 -3.26
N CYS A 56 10.08 8.74 -3.05
CA CYS A 56 10.02 9.76 -4.09
C CYS A 56 11.14 9.58 -5.14
N ALA A 57 12.26 8.96 -4.74
CA ALA A 57 13.35 8.68 -5.66
C ALA A 57 12.86 7.97 -6.93
N GLN A 58 13.31 8.42 -8.09
CA GLN A 58 12.96 7.88 -9.42
C GLN A 58 11.52 8.14 -9.91
N ILE A 59 10.58 8.57 -9.03
CA ILE A 59 9.18 8.81 -9.45
C ILE A 59 9.07 10.07 -10.34
N ASP A 60 9.85 11.11 -10.05
CA ASP A 60 9.95 12.29 -10.89
C ASP A 60 10.28 11.92 -12.34
N LYS A 61 11.28 11.06 -12.53
CA LYS A 61 11.66 10.52 -13.84
C LYS A 61 10.55 9.67 -14.45
N LEU A 62 9.92 8.80 -13.65
CA LEU A 62 8.82 7.92 -14.10
C LEU A 62 7.60 8.75 -14.54
N MET A 63 7.23 9.76 -13.77
CA MET A 63 6.03 10.57 -14.03
C MET A 63 6.30 11.75 -14.98
N GLY A 64 7.57 12.08 -15.20
CA GLY A 64 7.97 13.25 -16.00
C GLY A 64 7.59 14.59 -15.33
N ALA A 65 7.55 14.64 -14.00
CA ALA A 65 7.17 15.81 -13.23
C ALA A 65 8.02 15.91 -11.97
N THR A 66 8.37 17.14 -11.59
CA THR A 66 9.17 17.41 -10.39
C THR A 66 8.32 17.24 -9.14
N LEU A 67 8.82 16.45 -8.20
CA LEU A 67 8.20 16.28 -6.87
C LEU A 67 8.57 17.46 -5.95
N PRO A 68 7.67 17.87 -5.06
CA PRO A 68 8.02 18.79 -3.97
C PRO A 68 9.13 18.19 -3.10
N ALA A 69 10.13 19.01 -2.72
CA ALA A 69 11.29 18.56 -1.97
C ALA A 69 10.96 18.07 -0.55
N GLU A 70 9.81 18.47 -0.05
CA GLU A 70 9.34 18.11 1.29
C GLU A 70 8.68 16.72 1.35
N LEU A 71 8.43 16.09 0.19
CA LEU A 71 7.85 14.75 0.15
C LEU A 71 8.94 13.69 0.34
N ASP A 72 8.84 12.92 1.39
CA ASP A 72 9.68 11.74 1.64
C ASP A 72 9.14 10.50 0.93
N HIS A 73 7.83 10.41 0.77
CA HIS A 73 7.14 9.30 0.08
C HIS A 73 5.94 9.80 -0.70
N LEU A 74 5.52 9.00 -1.67
CA LEU A 74 4.32 9.24 -2.46
C LEU A 74 3.28 8.16 -2.18
N LYS A 75 2.07 8.57 -1.82
CA LYS A 75 0.93 7.66 -1.70
C LYS A 75 0.29 7.44 -3.06
N TRP A 76 -0.12 6.21 -3.29
CA TRP A 76 -0.74 5.77 -4.53
C TRP A 76 -2.09 5.15 -4.25
N GLN A 77 -3.09 5.53 -5.06
CA GLN A 77 -4.30 4.73 -5.24
C GLN A 77 -4.54 4.57 -6.74
N VAL A 78 -4.55 3.33 -7.18
CA VAL A 78 -4.86 2.96 -8.57
C VAL A 78 -6.18 2.20 -8.58
N ILE A 79 -7.19 2.75 -9.23
CA ILE A 79 -8.48 2.09 -9.46
C ILE A 79 -8.51 1.65 -10.91
N LEU A 80 -8.59 0.35 -11.14
CA LEU A 80 -8.68 -0.24 -12.47
C LEU A 80 -10.13 -0.61 -12.75
N TYR A 81 -10.68 -0.07 -13.83
CA TYR A 81 -12.02 -0.40 -14.29
C TYR A 81 -11.97 -1.35 -15.48
N GLN A 82 -12.98 -2.20 -15.58
CA GLN A 82 -13.16 -3.16 -16.65
C GLN A 82 -14.58 -3.07 -17.20
N ASP A 83 -14.78 -3.54 -18.40
CA ASP A 83 -16.13 -3.75 -18.94
C ASP A 83 -16.88 -4.80 -18.11
N SER A 84 -18.09 -4.49 -17.69
CA SER A 84 -18.85 -5.34 -16.74
C SER A 84 -19.32 -6.66 -17.34
N VAL A 85 -19.36 -6.77 -18.67
CA VAL A 85 -19.82 -7.95 -19.40
C VAL A 85 -18.63 -8.77 -19.92
N THR A 86 -17.76 -8.12 -20.69
CA THR A 86 -16.64 -8.79 -21.34
C THR A 86 -15.40 -8.95 -20.46
N ARG A 87 -15.35 -8.24 -19.32
CA ARG A 87 -14.23 -8.20 -18.39
C ARG A 87 -12.92 -7.67 -18.97
N LYS A 88 -12.99 -7.06 -20.15
CA LYS A 88 -11.83 -6.44 -20.79
C LYS A 88 -11.41 -5.17 -20.05
N PRO A 89 -10.10 -4.84 -20.05
CA PRO A 89 -9.59 -3.58 -19.55
C PRO A 89 -10.34 -2.38 -20.14
N ALA A 90 -10.61 -1.37 -19.31
CA ALA A 90 -11.29 -0.14 -19.72
C ALA A 90 -10.49 1.10 -19.28
N THR A 91 -10.97 1.83 -18.32
CA THR A 91 -10.35 3.05 -17.82
C THR A 91 -9.68 2.81 -16.46
N PHE A 92 -8.87 3.76 -16.03
CA PHE A 92 -8.33 3.80 -14.68
C PHE A 92 -8.43 5.20 -14.08
N SER A 93 -8.29 5.27 -12.77
CA SER A 93 -8.08 6.48 -11.99
C SER A 93 -6.85 6.28 -11.12
N LEU A 94 -5.87 7.16 -11.20
CA LEU A 94 -4.68 7.18 -10.36
C LEU A 94 -4.65 8.46 -9.55
N THR A 95 -4.69 8.34 -8.24
CA THR A 95 -4.62 9.46 -7.30
C THR A 95 -3.29 9.40 -6.54
N THR A 96 -2.59 10.53 -6.48
CA THR A 96 -1.38 10.76 -5.67
C THR A 96 -1.38 12.18 -5.12
N GLU A 97 -0.56 12.48 -4.12
CA GLU A 97 -0.37 13.85 -3.63
C GLU A 97 0.25 14.79 -4.68
N MET A 98 1.00 14.22 -5.62
CA MET A 98 1.76 14.93 -6.65
C MET A 98 0.91 15.84 -7.54
N PHE A 99 -0.34 15.47 -7.80
CA PHE A 99 -1.26 16.22 -8.66
C PHE A 99 -2.36 16.94 -7.86
N ASN A 100 -2.03 17.42 -6.65
CA ASN A 100 -3.01 18.05 -5.76
C ASN A 100 -4.23 17.16 -5.52
N ARG A 101 -4.02 15.86 -5.45
CA ARG A 101 -5.05 14.82 -5.32
C ARG A 101 -6.08 14.80 -6.46
N ARG A 102 -5.80 15.44 -7.58
CA ARG A 102 -6.63 15.30 -8.79
C ARG A 102 -6.29 13.98 -9.45
N PRO A 103 -7.27 13.11 -9.72
CA PRO A 103 -6.99 11.84 -10.37
C PRO A 103 -6.44 12.04 -11.78
N LEU A 104 -5.36 11.34 -12.09
CA LEU A 104 -4.98 11.08 -13.48
C LEU A 104 -5.88 9.97 -14.02
N THR A 105 -6.41 10.17 -15.20
CA THR A 105 -7.28 9.20 -15.88
C THR A 105 -6.71 8.75 -17.21
N GLY A 106 -7.25 7.69 -17.75
CA GLY A 106 -6.89 7.16 -19.05
C GLY A 106 -7.39 5.74 -19.24
N LYS A 107 -6.78 5.04 -20.19
CA LYS A 107 -7.06 3.63 -20.47
C LYS A 107 -5.93 2.75 -19.98
N TRP A 108 -6.27 1.57 -19.47
CA TRP A 108 -5.27 0.58 -19.16
C TRP A 108 -5.38 -0.64 -20.08
N THR A 109 -4.26 -1.32 -20.27
CA THR A 109 -4.17 -2.49 -21.11
C THR A 109 -3.33 -3.57 -20.43
N ILE A 110 -3.47 -4.81 -20.90
CA ILE A 110 -2.64 -5.94 -20.49
C ILE A 110 -1.64 -6.22 -21.60
N ALA A 111 -0.38 -6.38 -21.22
CA ALA A 111 0.69 -6.91 -22.07
C ALA A 111 1.35 -8.10 -21.37
N HIS A 112 2.19 -8.83 -22.09
CA HIS A 112 2.92 -9.97 -21.58
C HIS A 112 4.40 -9.82 -21.87
N GLY A 113 5.21 -10.35 -20.95
CA GLY A 113 6.65 -10.40 -21.10
C GLY A 113 7.40 -9.20 -20.52
N VAL A 114 8.40 -9.51 -19.70
CA VAL A 114 9.51 -8.65 -19.32
C VAL A 114 10.79 -9.37 -19.69
N LYS A 115 11.92 -8.64 -19.73
CA LYS A 115 13.23 -9.09 -20.27
C LYS A 115 13.59 -10.58 -20.00
N ASN A 116 13.31 -11.10 -18.83
CA ASN A 116 13.68 -12.46 -18.42
C ASN A 116 12.47 -13.37 -18.08
N ASN A 117 11.25 -12.88 -18.31
CA ASN A 117 10.03 -13.64 -18.04
C ASN A 117 8.96 -13.33 -19.09
N PRO A 118 8.87 -14.14 -20.17
CA PRO A 118 7.87 -13.94 -21.22
C PRO A 118 6.43 -14.17 -20.75
N ALA A 119 6.22 -14.89 -19.65
CA ALA A 119 4.89 -15.13 -19.07
C ALA A 119 4.42 -14.02 -18.11
N ALA A 120 5.28 -13.06 -17.79
CA ALA A 120 4.92 -11.97 -16.89
C ALA A 120 3.74 -11.18 -17.44
N VAL A 121 2.81 -10.80 -16.58
CA VAL A 121 1.64 -9.99 -16.92
C VAL A 121 1.90 -8.54 -16.55
N LEU A 122 1.84 -7.66 -17.52
CA LEU A 122 1.98 -6.23 -17.34
C LEU A 122 0.62 -5.54 -17.45
N ILE A 123 0.34 -4.64 -16.53
CA ILE A 123 -0.74 -3.67 -16.58
C ILE A 123 -0.11 -2.34 -16.97
N ILE A 124 -0.51 -1.80 -18.12
CA ILE A 124 0.03 -0.55 -18.65
C ILE A 124 -1.02 0.54 -18.54
N LEU A 125 -0.72 1.59 -17.76
CA LEU A 125 -1.57 2.76 -17.61
C LEU A 125 -1.17 3.80 -18.67
N ASN A 126 -2.08 4.09 -19.60
CA ASN A 126 -1.91 5.12 -20.60
C ASN A 126 -2.64 6.38 -20.13
N CYS A 127 -1.93 7.27 -19.46
CA CYS A 127 -2.49 8.51 -18.92
C CYS A 127 -2.76 9.52 -20.03
N GLU A 128 -3.92 10.17 -20.02
CA GLU A 128 -4.29 11.18 -21.03
C GLU A 128 -3.39 12.43 -20.98
N ASN A 129 -2.89 12.76 -19.79
CA ASN A 129 -2.13 13.99 -19.53
C ASN A 129 -0.65 13.74 -19.20
N LEU A 130 -0.15 12.53 -19.39
CA LEU A 130 1.27 12.21 -19.22
C LEU A 130 1.84 11.69 -20.53
N VAL A 131 3.06 12.11 -20.85
CA VAL A 131 3.78 11.61 -22.02
C VAL A 131 4.22 10.16 -21.82
N LYS A 132 4.53 9.79 -20.58
CA LYS A 132 5.03 8.46 -20.22
C LYS A 132 3.90 7.56 -19.73
N LYS A 133 4.03 6.28 -20.03
CA LYS A 133 3.17 5.22 -19.50
C LYS A 133 3.68 4.78 -18.14
N ILE A 134 2.77 4.35 -17.27
CA ILE A 134 3.14 3.72 -16.01
C ILE A 134 2.97 2.21 -16.19
N ASN A 135 4.04 1.47 -15.96
CA ASN A 135 4.09 0.03 -16.12
C ASN A 135 3.98 -0.63 -14.74
N LEU A 136 3.03 -1.51 -14.59
CA LEU A 136 2.80 -2.26 -13.36
C LEU A 136 2.95 -3.76 -13.68
N LEU A 137 3.86 -4.44 -13.00
CA LEU A 137 3.98 -5.89 -13.08
C LEU A 137 2.99 -6.53 -12.11
N LYS A 138 2.15 -7.42 -12.59
CA LYS A 138 1.27 -8.22 -11.75
C LYS A 138 2.08 -9.33 -11.08
N GLY A 139 2.29 -9.23 -9.77
CA GLY A 139 2.91 -10.30 -8.97
C GLY A 139 1.92 -11.44 -8.74
N ASP A 140 0.74 -11.10 -8.24
CA ASP A 140 -0.40 -12.00 -8.11
C ASP A 140 -1.73 -11.22 -8.19
N GLU A 141 -2.83 -11.77 -7.68
CA GLU A 141 -4.14 -11.09 -7.67
C GLU A 141 -4.17 -9.88 -6.73
N ASN A 142 -3.26 -9.79 -5.76
CA ASN A 142 -3.28 -8.79 -4.72
C ASN A 142 -2.11 -7.80 -4.78
N VAL A 143 -1.11 -8.07 -5.62
CA VAL A 143 0.14 -7.30 -5.62
C VAL A 143 0.50 -6.84 -7.02
N LEU A 144 0.76 -5.53 -7.15
CA LEU A 144 1.35 -4.91 -8.33
C LEU A 144 2.68 -4.26 -7.95
N PHE A 145 3.69 -4.43 -8.79
CA PHE A 145 4.99 -3.75 -8.67
C PHE A 145 5.09 -2.64 -9.69
N ILE A 146 5.44 -1.43 -9.27
CA ILE A 146 5.73 -0.32 -10.17
C ILE A 146 7.10 -0.56 -10.81
N LEU A 147 7.16 -0.58 -12.13
CA LEU A 147 8.40 -0.76 -12.87
C LEU A 147 8.90 0.57 -13.44
N ASP A 148 10.19 0.63 -13.71
CA ASP A 148 10.80 1.74 -14.42
C ASP A 148 10.47 1.71 -15.95
N GLU A 149 11.04 2.66 -16.69
CA GLU A 149 10.84 2.76 -18.14
C GLU A 149 11.44 1.58 -18.94
N ASN A 150 12.40 0.84 -18.36
CA ASN A 150 13.04 -0.34 -18.95
C ASN A 150 12.33 -1.65 -18.56
N LEU A 151 11.19 -1.57 -17.84
CA LEU A 151 10.44 -2.68 -17.26
C LEU A 151 11.27 -3.46 -16.23
N GLU A 152 12.12 -2.76 -15.47
CA GLU A 152 12.92 -3.32 -14.39
C GLU A 152 12.33 -2.90 -13.03
N PHE A 153 12.59 -3.71 -12.00
CA PHE A 153 12.17 -3.37 -10.65
C PHE A 153 12.93 -2.15 -10.13
N MET A 154 12.21 -1.25 -9.50
CA MET A 154 12.81 -0.16 -8.74
C MET A 154 13.10 -0.62 -7.31
N THR A 155 14.27 -0.21 -6.79
CA THR A 155 14.67 -0.52 -5.41
C THR A 155 14.06 0.48 -4.46
N GLY A 156 13.30 -0.01 -3.47
CA GLY A 156 12.78 0.78 -2.37
C GLY A 156 13.87 1.21 -1.38
N ASP A 157 13.46 1.84 -0.31
CA ASP A 157 14.32 2.20 0.84
C ASP A 157 13.95 1.37 2.08
N ALA A 158 14.37 1.81 3.27
CA ALA A 158 14.10 1.12 4.53
C ALA A 158 12.61 1.11 4.90
N ASP A 159 11.85 2.12 4.47
CA ASP A 159 10.48 2.37 4.92
C ASP A 159 9.44 2.11 3.82
N PHE A 160 9.79 2.31 2.53
CA PHE A 160 8.85 2.27 1.42
C PHE A 160 9.35 1.41 0.25
N SER A 161 8.40 0.81 -0.46
CA SER A 161 8.66 0.00 -1.65
C SER A 161 7.80 0.45 -2.84
N TYR A 162 8.20 0.09 -4.05
CA TYR A 162 7.42 0.35 -5.26
C TYR A 162 6.35 -0.74 -5.47
N THR A 163 5.58 -1.02 -4.39
CA THR A 163 4.58 -2.08 -4.36
C THR A 163 3.21 -1.52 -4.03
N LEU A 164 2.20 -1.94 -4.78
CA LEU A 164 0.80 -1.62 -4.54
C LEU A 164 0.05 -2.88 -4.15
N ASN A 165 -0.72 -2.80 -3.07
CA ASN A 165 -1.51 -3.91 -2.56
C ASN A 165 -2.98 -3.69 -2.86
N ARG A 166 -3.70 -4.77 -3.19
CA ARG A 166 -5.15 -4.72 -3.39
C ARG A 166 -5.84 -4.37 -2.08
N VAL A 167 -6.71 -3.39 -2.13
CA VAL A 167 -7.51 -2.94 -0.99
C VAL A 167 -8.93 -3.48 -1.15
N ASN A 168 -9.37 -4.22 -0.16
CA ASN A 168 -10.77 -4.61 -0.04
C ASN A 168 -11.39 -3.80 1.08
N LYS A 169 -12.62 -3.31 0.89
CA LYS A 169 -13.32 -2.68 1.98
C LYS A 169 -13.37 -3.66 3.17
N VAL A 170 -12.82 -3.24 4.31
CA VAL A 170 -13.00 -3.96 5.56
C VAL A 170 -14.50 -4.19 5.72
N ARG A 171 -14.92 -5.44 5.94
CA ARG A 171 -16.30 -5.73 6.33
C ARG A 171 -16.56 -4.94 7.60
N GLU A 172 -17.50 -4.02 7.56
CA GLU A 172 -18.08 -3.52 8.79
C GLU A 172 -18.52 -4.76 9.56
N LEU A 173 -17.85 -5.02 10.69
CA LEU A 173 -18.33 -6.01 11.63
C LEU A 173 -19.68 -5.46 12.07
N SER A 174 -20.76 -5.96 11.47
CA SER A 174 -22.12 -5.67 11.93
C SER A 174 -22.16 -6.13 13.37
N GLY A 175 -22.08 -5.17 14.27
CA GLY A 175 -22.35 -5.39 15.68
C GLY A 175 -23.75 -5.93 15.81
N ASN A 176 -23.86 -7.14 16.31
CA ASN A 176 -25.09 -7.64 16.94
C ASN A 176 -25.25 -7.00 18.30
#